data_ae7d5e5987b82b42fb757eefebfd00c3
#
_entry.id   ae7d5e5987b82b42fb757eefebfd00c3
#
_cell.length_a   1.000
_cell.length_b   1.000
_cell.length_c   1.000
_cell.angle_alpha   90.00
_cell.angle_beta   90.00
_cell.angle_gamma   90.00
#
_symmetry.space_group_name_H-M   'P 1'
#
loop_
_entity.id
_entity.type
_entity.pdbx_description
1 polymer ?
#
loop_
_entity_poly.entity_id
_entity_poly.type
_entity_poly.pdbx_seq_one_letter_code
_entity_poly.pdbx_strand_id
1 'polypeptide(L)'
;MNMDGFKNIEIKNFRGIDHLKIDDFSRVNVFLGQNGSGKTSILETLLMLAGMSNPELPQAINAIRSRDSFGKFLDVRYLFHNLVLLTPPEISSEQTDETKRHLTLRMPFAFDEQAQVTTPIGQIQRSDAMVQINQVEMDFEYTAGLVSNRHKSTLSFNQQGLPKARKIAEGYQEKLFASLIPASLSIANATSDLAELVKRKMKSLVVDRLLHFDDRITSVEVLSDGVFVGVEGIPELLPVSMHGDGMFRYLTIVAASANPLNNILLIDEIDNGLHYSAYKKLWEAIFALATSTNKQVFVTTHSKETLYKLNEMLEDNPDYQKELRLYTIENTLKKGIQAYKYTYEGLSGACENDIEIRSTVL
;
A
#
# COMPACT_ATOMS: atom_id res chain seq x y z
N MET A 1 -12.37 18.23 11.56
CA MET A 1 -10.93 18.36 11.25
C MET A 1 -10.72 17.85 9.84
N ASN A 2 -10.02 18.62 8.99
CA ASN A 2 -9.66 18.13 7.67
C ASN A 2 -8.68 16.95 7.84
N MET A 3 -8.93 15.88 7.11
CA MET A 3 -8.07 14.71 7.07
C MET A 3 -6.78 15.06 6.30
N ASP A 4 -5.61 14.67 6.83
CA ASP A 4 -4.36 14.79 6.08
C ASP A 4 -4.26 13.61 5.10
N GLY A 5 -4.37 13.88 3.82
CA GLY A 5 -4.41 12.82 2.81
C GLY A 5 -4.38 13.34 1.37
N PHE A 6 -4.52 12.44 0.43
CA PHE A 6 -4.55 12.72 -1.00
C PHE A 6 -5.97 13.04 -1.47
N LYS A 7 -6.14 14.06 -2.33
CA LYS A 7 -7.39 14.32 -3.06
C LYS A 7 -7.49 13.52 -4.36
N ASN A 8 -6.35 13.25 -4.97
CA ASN A 8 -6.24 12.59 -6.27
C ASN A 8 -4.89 11.90 -6.41
N ILE A 9 -4.67 11.20 -7.50
CA ILE A 9 -3.36 10.72 -7.92
C ILE A 9 -3.26 10.73 -9.45
N GLU A 10 -2.11 11.13 -9.98
CA GLU A 10 -1.73 10.93 -11.37
C GLU A 10 -0.44 10.12 -11.42
N ILE A 11 -0.44 9.03 -12.20
CA ILE A 11 0.63 8.06 -12.31
C ILE A 11 1.03 7.94 -13.78
N LYS A 12 2.33 8.05 -14.07
CA LYS A 12 2.89 7.85 -15.40
C LYS A 12 4.06 6.87 -15.36
N ASN A 13 4.13 6.01 -16.34
CA ASN A 13 5.26 5.09 -16.60
C ASN A 13 5.63 4.18 -15.41
N PHE A 14 4.65 3.75 -14.60
CA PHE A 14 4.92 2.92 -13.43
C PHE A 14 4.39 1.49 -13.64
N ARG A 15 5.26 0.48 -13.66
CA ARG A 15 4.92 -0.94 -13.89
C ARG A 15 4.05 -1.13 -15.14
N GLY A 16 2.83 -1.70 -14.99
CA GLY A 16 1.86 -1.85 -16.07
C GLY A 16 1.06 -0.58 -16.39
N ILE A 17 1.28 0.52 -15.68
CA ILE A 17 0.56 1.78 -15.86
C ILE A 17 1.37 2.70 -16.78
N ASP A 18 0.88 2.94 -17.98
CA ASP A 18 1.41 3.98 -18.87
C ASP A 18 0.98 5.36 -18.36
N HIS A 19 -0.34 5.57 -18.23
CA HIS A 19 -0.92 6.78 -17.67
C HIS A 19 -2.25 6.46 -16.97
N LEU A 20 -2.41 6.93 -15.73
CA LEU A 20 -3.66 6.80 -14.96
C LEU A 20 -3.86 8.05 -14.11
N LYS A 21 -5.09 8.59 -14.12
CA LYS A 21 -5.52 9.66 -13.23
C LYS A 21 -6.76 9.23 -12.46
N ILE A 22 -6.74 9.42 -11.13
CA ILE A 22 -7.88 9.15 -10.24
C ILE A 22 -8.12 10.38 -9.40
N ASP A 23 -9.32 10.93 -9.47
CA ASP A 23 -9.74 12.12 -8.74
C ASP A 23 -10.77 11.78 -7.65
N ASP A 24 -10.96 12.73 -6.71
CA ASP A 24 -12.02 12.71 -5.70
C ASP A 24 -11.91 11.60 -4.67
N PHE A 25 -10.69 11.39 -4.13
CA PHE A 25 -10.51 10.50 -2.99
C PHE A 25 -11.25 10.98 -1.74
N SER A 26 -11.84 10.04 -1.03
CA SER A 26 -12.50 10.26 0.25
C SER A 26 -11.69 9.64 1.40
N ARG A 27 -12.30 9.47 2.57
CA ARG A 27 -11.66 8.82 3.72
C ARG A 27 -11.36 7.35 3.46
N VAL A 28 -12.32 6.61 2.92
CA VAL A 28 -12.15 5.20 2.55
C VAL A 28 -12.32 5.04 1.05
N ASN A 29 -11.29 4.53 0.39
CA ASN A 29 -11.22 4.37 -1.05
C ASN A 29 -11.02 2.90 -1.38
N VAL A 30 -11.88 2.31 -2.19
CA VAL A 30 -11.84 0.89 -2.54
C VAL A 30 -11.57 0.72 -4.02
N PHE A 31 -10.44 0.11 -4.36
CA PHE A 31 -10.07 -0.25 -5.73
C PHE A 31 -10.57 -1.66 -6.05
N LEU A 32 -11.46 -1.75 -7.02
CA LEU A 32 -12.07 -2.98 -7.52
C LEU A 32 -11.42 -3.38 -8.84
N GLY A 33 -11.52 -4.64 -9.21
CA GLY A 33 -11.08 -5.10 -10.53
C GLY A 33 -10.53 -6.50 -10.51
N GLN A 34 -10.31 -7.06 -11.70
CA GLN A 34 -9.73 -8.38 -11.87
C GLN A 34 -8.25 -8.42 -11.42
N ASN A 35 -7.72 -9.64 -11.23
CA ASN A 35 -6.30 -9.82 -10.93
C ASN A 35 -5.45 -9.27 -12.10
N GLY A 36 -4.36 -8.56 -11.76
CA GLY A 36 -3.51 -7.93 -12.76
C GLY A 36 -4.01 -6.61 -13.34
N SER A 37 -5.14 -6.06 -12.90
CA SER A 37 -5.67 -4.76 -13.38
C SER A 37 -4.86 -3.53 -12.94
N GLY A 38 -3.89 -3.68 -12.02
CA GLY A 38 -3.05 -2.57 -11.56
C GLY A 38 -3.37 -2.04 -10.14
N LYS A 39 -4.35 -2.61 -9.43
CA LYS A 39 -4.76 -2.17 -8.08
C LYS A 39 -3.60 -2.06 -7.08
N THR A 40 -2.81 -3.13 -6.94
CA THR A 40 -1.63 -3.13 -6.06
C THR A 40 -0.61 -2.08 -6.49
N SER A 41 -0.43 -1.86 -7.82
CA SER A 41 0.49 -0.83 -8.32
C SER A 41 0.05 0.58 -7.92
N ILE A 42 -1.26 0.85 -7.83
CA ILE A 42 -1.80 2.11 -7.31
C ILE A 42 -1.44 2.28 -5.83
N LEU A 43 -1.61 1.23 -4.99
CA LEU A 43 -1.20 1.31 -3.58
C LEU A 43 0.30 1.56 -3.43
N GLU A 44 1.13 0.93 -4.26
CA GLU A 44 2.58 1.12 -4.26
C GLU A 44 2.97 2.57 -4.61
N THR A 45 2.27 3.19 -5.57
CA THR A 45 2.52 4.60 -5.92
C THR A 45 2.07 5.55 -4.83
N LEU A 46 0.96 5.29 -4.13
CA LEU A 46 0.53 6.05 -2.96
C LEU A 46 1.55 5.94 -1.81
N LEU A 47 2.12 4.74 -1.59
CA LEU A 47 3.18 4.54 -0.60
C LEU A 47 4.44 5.34 -0.96
N MET A 48 4.88 5.29 -2.22
CA MET A 48 6.04 6.04 -2.68
C MET A 48 5.83 7.55 -2.55
N LEU A 49 4.63 8.03 -2.88
CA LEU A 49 4.31 9.45 -2.79
C LEU A 49 4.17 9.93 -1.34
N ALA A 50 3.69 9.08 -0.42
CA ALA A 50 3.66 9.41 1.00
C ALA A 50 5.07 9.52 1.59
N GLY A 51 6.00 8.65 1.18
CA GLY A 51 7.39 8.64 1.65
C GLY A 51 8.39 9.07 0.58
N MET A 52 8.11 10.12 -0.19
CA MET A 52 8.94 10.51 -1.35
C MET A 52 10.37 10.89 -1.01
N SER A 53 10.69 11.14 0.26
CA SER A 53 12.06 11.38 0.72
C SER A 53 12.86 10.12 1.05
N ASN A 54 12.22 8.94 1.10
CA ASN A 54 12.86 7.69 1.46
C ASN A 54 13.33 6.90 0.23
N PRO A 55 14.62 6.91 -0.12
CA PRO A 55 15.13 6.26 -1.33
C PRO A 55 15.19 4.72 -1.24
N GLU A 56 14.86 4.13 -0.09
CA GLU A 56 14.77 2.67 0.08
C GLU A 56 13.40 2.11 -0.36
N LEU A 57 12.35 2.96 -0.46
CA LEU A 57 11.01 2.52 -0.82
C LEU A 57 10.92 1.77 -2.17
N PRO A 58 11.60 2.19 -3.25
CA PRO A 58 11.57 1.47 -4.53
C PRO A 58 12.00 0.00 -4.38
N GLN A 59 13.05 -0.25 -3.58
CA GLN A 59 13.53 -1.59 -3.31
C GLN A 59 12.58 -2.36 -2.39
N ALA A 60 12.08 -1.72 -1.34
CA ALA A 60 11.14 -2.31 -0.38
C ALA A 60 9.83 -2.76 -1.05
N ILE A 61 9.29 -1.95 -1.97
CA ILE A 61 8.08 -2.28 -2.75
C ILE A 61 8.29 -3.53 -3.62
N ASN A 62 9.46 -3.66 -4.26
CA ASN A 62 9.78 -4.87 -5.00
C ASN A 62 9.94 -6.10 -4.09
N ALA A 63 10.50 -5.91 -2.88
CA ALA A 63 10.63 -6.98 -1.89
C ALA A 63 9.29 -7.57 -1.46
N ILE A 64 8.27 -6.73 -1.31
CA ILE A 64 6.91 -7.16 -0.93
C ILE A 64 6.33 -8.16 -1.96
N ARG A 65 6.64 -7.97 -3.25
CA ARG A 65 6.15 -8.86 -4.33
C ARG A 65 6.97 -10.13 -4.51
N SER A 66 8.25 -10.10 -4.16
CA SER A 66 9.11 -11.27 -4.33
C SER A 66 8.90 -12.26 -3.18
N ARG A 67 8.36 -13.44 -3.47
CA ARG A 67 8.23 -14.53 -2.49
C ARG A 67 9.58 -15.18 -2.14
N ASP A 68 10.59 -14.99 -2.98
CA ASP A 68 11.93 -15.56 -2.81
C ASP A 68 12.89 -14.54 -2.16
N SER A 69 12.77 -14.37 -0.85
CA SER A 69 13.45 -13.31 -0.08
C SER A 69 14.90 -13.61 0.31
N PHE A 70 15.56 -14.60 -0.27
CA PHE A 70 16.94 -14.91 0.10
C PHE A 70 17.96 -14.25 -0.83
N GLY A 71 18.42 -13.01 -0.44
CA GLY A 71 19.73 -12.49 -0.81
C GLY A 71 19.93 -12.03 -2.25
N LYS A 72 18.90 -11.97 -3.11
CA LYS A 72 19.04 -11.42 -4.45
C LYS A 72 18.64 -9.95 -4.45
N PHE A 73 19.48 -9.14 -5.09
CA PHE A 73 19.20 -7.75 -5.41
C PHE A 73 17.83 -7.65 -6.10
N LEU A 74 16.93 -6.88 -5.49
CA LEU A 74 15.60 -6.66 -6.04
C LEU A 74 15.69 -5.55 -7.09
N ASP A 75 15.58 -5.95 -8.34
CA ASP A 75 15.76 -5.09 -9.48
C ASP A 75 14.70 -3.98 -9.57
N VAL A 76 15.11 -2.77 -9.25
CA VAL A 76 14.23 -1.58 -9.28
C VAL A 76 13.70 -1.27 -10.70
N ARG A 77 14.34 -1.81 -11.77
CA ARG A 77 13.85 -1.66 -13.15
C ARG A 77 12.41 -2.16 -13.33
N TYR A 78 11.97 -3.14 -12.52
CA TYR A 78 10.59 -3.61 -12.54
C TYR A 78 9.54 -2.57 -12.12
N LEU A 79 9.93 -1.41 -11.63
CA LEU A 79 9.04 -0.28 -11.38
C LEU A 79 8.81 0.58 -12.64
N PHE A 80 9.67 0.47 -13.65
CA PHE A 80 9.58 1.23 -14.90
C PHE A 80 8.64 0.55 -15.89
N HIS A 81 7.78 1.33 -16.51
CA HIS A 81 6.86 0.82 -17.52
C HIS A 81 7.63 0.20 -18.69
N ASN A 82 7.27 -1.03 -19.08
CA ASN A 82 7.95 -1.81 -20.11
C ASN A 82 9.48 -1.91 -19.95
N LEU A 83 10.01 -1.72 -18.74
CA LEU A 83 11.43 -1.68 -18.41
C LEU A 83 12.22 -0.56 -19.13
N VAL A 84 11.55 0.49 -19.61
CA VAL A 84 12.15 1.60 -20.33
C VAL A 84 12.67 2.66 -19.35
N LEU A 85 13.98 2.65 -19.07
CA LEU A 85 14.60 3.55 -18.08
C LEU A 85 14.63 5.02 -18.50
N LEU A 86 14.51 5.30 -19.82
CA LEU A 86 14.51 6.67 -20.37
C LEU A 86 13.19 7.40 -20.11
N THR A 87 12.12 6.68 -19.81
CA THR A 87 10.83 7.24 -19.43
C THR A 87 10.57 6.94 -17.94
N PRO A 88 11.07 7.80 -17.04
CA PRO A 88 11.00 7.55 -15.62
C PRO A 88 9.54 7.55 -15.12
N PRO A 89 9.22 6.76 -14.10
CA PRO A 89 7.96 6.87 -13.37
C PRO A 89 7.78 8.25 -12.77
N GLU A 90 6.60 8.85 -12.97
CA GLU A 90 6.18 10.10 -12.37
C GLU A 90 4.88 9.89 -11.62
N ILE A 91 4.82 10.40 -10.39
CA ILE A 91 3.66 10.28 -9.52
C ILE A 91 3.38 11.66 -8.93
N SER A 92 2.14 12.13 -9.04
CA SER A 92 1.75 13.41 -8.46
C SER A 92 0.39 13.36 -7.80
N SER A 93 0.17 14.23 -6.82
CA SER A 93 -1.08 14.36 -6.10
C SER A 93 -1.23 15.77 -5.53
N GLU A 94 -2.46 16.23 -5.45
CA GLU A 94 -2.88 17.31 -4.57
C GLU A 94 -3.39 16.73 -3.26
N GLN A 95 -3.02 17.34 -2.14
CA GLN A 95 -3.44 16.94 -0.80
C GLN A 95 -4.70 17.70 -0.36
N THR A 96 -5.31 17.24 0.71
CA THR A 96 -6.50 17.87 1.30
C THR A 96 -6.25 19.27 1.87
N ASP A 97 -5.00 19.61 2.21
CA ASP A 97 -4.52 20.92 2.63
C ASP A 97 -4.06 21.82 1.45
N GLU A 98 -4.38 21.42 0.19
CA GLU A 98 -4.01 22.11 -1.07
C GLU A 98 -2.50 22.09 -1.39
N THR A 99 -1.69 21.41 -0.61
CA THR A 99 -0.29 21.17 -0.99
C THR A 99 -0.21 20.17 -2.14
N LYS A 100 0.87 20.25 -2.93
CA LYS A 100 1.10 19.33 -4.05
C LYS A 100 2.37 18.58 -3.86
N ARG A 101 2.34 17.31 -4.23
CA ARG A 101 3.49 16.41 -4.22
C ARG A 101 3.73 15.88 -5.63
N HIS A 102 4.98 15.88 -6.03
CA HIS A 102 5.42 15.29 -7.29
C HIS A 102 6.70 14.50 -7.05
N LEU A 103 6.76 13.28 -7.55
CA LEU A 103 7.89 12.37 -7.42
C LEU A 103 8.25 11.83 -8.80
N THR A 104 9.54 11.89 -9.16
CA THR A 104 10.13 11.23 -10.33
C THR A 104 11.17 10.22 -9.86
N LEU A 105 11.02 8.96 -10.26
CA LEU A 105 11.98 7.90 -9.97
C LEU A 105 12.96 7.77 -11.13
N ARG A 106 14.26 7.94 -10.88
CA ARG A 106 15.32 7.83 -11.90
C ARG A 106 16.32 6.75 -11.53
N MET A 107 16.86 6.12 -12.55
CA MET A 107 17.99 5.21 -12.45
C MET A 107 19.08 5.70 -13.40
N PRO A 108 19.97 6.60 -12.94
CA PRO A 108 21.10 7.02 -13.74
C PRO A 108 21.98 5.80 -14.01
N PHE A 109 22.30 5.60 -15.28
CA PHE A 109 23.20 4.56 -15.74
C PHE A 109 24.48 5.20 -16.26
N ALA A 110 25.62 4.67 -15.82
CA ALA A 110 26.90 4.98 -16.42
C ALA A 110 27.20 3.91 -17.48
N PHE A 111 27.51 4.34 -18.68
CA PHE A 111 28.17 3.46 -19.63
C PHE A 111 29.61 3.30 -19.17
N ASP A 112 29.96 2.12 -18.71
CA ASP A 112 31.37 1.83 -18.40
C ASP A 112 32.10 1.53 -19.72
N GLU A 113 32.74 2.55 -20.27
CA GLU A 113 33.60 2.43 -21.47
C GLU A 113 34.85 1.57 -21.20
N GLN A 114 35.11 1.17 -19.97
CA GLN A 114 36.31 0.45 -19.53
C GLN A 114 36.04 -0.97 -19.01
N ALA A 115 34.85 -1.50 -19.15
CA ALA A 115 34.57 -2.88 -18.76
C ALA A 115 35.38 -3.84 -19.70
N GLN A 116 36.61 -4.14 -19.32
CA GLN A 116 37.37 -5.24 -19.90
C GLN A 116 36.69 -6.55 -19.49
N VAL A 117 35.88 -7.08 -20.40
CA VAL A 117 35.27 -8.40 -20.25
C VAL A 117 36.38 -9.43 -20.47
N THR A 118 36.99 -9.90 -19.37
CA THR A 118 37.80 -11.12 -19.41
C THR A 118 36.84 -12.31 -19.43
N THR A 119 36.43 -12.73 -20.62
CA THR A 119 35.71 -13.97 -20.84
C THR A 119 36.69 -15.13 -20.99
N PRO A 120 36.47 -16.27 -20.33
CA PRO A 120 37.15 -17.52 -20.66
C PRO A 120 36.81 -17.93 -22.13
N ILE A 121 37.82 -18.36 -22.85
CA ILE A 121 37.70 -18.79 -24.24
C ILE A 121 36.61 -19.85 -24.36
N GLY A 122 35.52 -19.57 -25.09
CA GLY A 122 34.46 -20.54 -25.44
C GLY A 122 33.04 -20.14 -25.12
N GLN A 123 32.74 -18.97 -24.53
CA GLN A 123 31.38 -18.49 -24.33
C GLN A 123 30.97 -17.46 -25.42
N ILE A 124 29.72 -17.60 -25.91
CA ILE A 124 29.13 -16.70 -26.90
C ILE A 124 29.19 -15.27 -26.33
N GLN A 125 29.88 -14.39 -27.03
CA GLN A 125 29.89 -12.96 -26.74
C GLN A 125 28.46 -12.43 -26.93
N ARG A 126 27.80 -12.04 -25.83
CA ARG A 126 26.60 -11.22 -25.90
C ARG A 126 27.02 -9.77 -26.02
N SER A 127 26.47 -9.10 -27.03
CA SER A 127 26.68 -7.66 -27.26
C SER A 127 25.97 -6.74 -26.24
N ASP A 128 25.49 -7.29 -25.14
CA ASP A 128 24.83 -6.53 -24.11
C ASP A 128 25.90 -5.80 -23.29
N ALA A 129 26.11 -4.53 -23.60
CA ALA A 129 26.80 -3.64 -22.68
C ALA A 129 26.11 -3.76 -21.32
N MET A 130 26.81 -4.28 -20.31
CA MET A 130 26.25 -4.37 -18.95
C MET A 130 26.01 -2.94 -18.45
N VAL A 131 24.78 -2.48 -18.54
CA VAL A 131 24.35 -1.25 -17.89
C VAL A 131 24.44 -1.49 -16.38
N GLN A 132 25.52 -1.01 -15.76
CA GLN A 132 25.63 -1.06 -14.32
C GLN A 132 24.73 0.04 -13.73
N ILE A 133 23.63 -0.38 -13.11
CA ILE A 133 22.77 0.50 -12.36
C ILE A 133 23.35 0.59 -10.97
N ASN A 134 24.02 1.69 -10.68
CA ASN A 134 24.71 1.89 -9.41
C ASN A 134 23.90 2.72 -8.41
N GLN A 135 22.76 3.30 -8.83
CA GLN A 135 22.02 4.25 -8.02
C GLN A 135 20.54 4.32 -8.42
N VAL A 136 19.70 4.56 -7.43
CA VAL A 136 18.30 4.99 -7.57
C VAL A 136 18.19 6.41 -7.04
N GLU A 137 17.55 7.29 -7.79
CA GLU A 137 17.28 8.67 -7.41
C GLU A 137 15.77 8.89 -7.30
N MET A 138 15.36 9.51 -6.20
CA MET A 138 14.02 10.05 -6.00
C MET A 138 14.12 11.57 -6.05
N ASP A 139 13.78 12.13 -7.21
CA ASP A 139 13.65 13.57 -7.40
C ASP A 139 12.22 13.95 -7.06
N PHE A 140 12.02 14.82 -6.07
CA PHE A 140 10.68 15.20 -5.65
C PHE A 140 10.52 16.70 -5.43
N GLU A 141 9.29 17.14 -5.62
CA GLU A 141 8.86 18.53 -5.45
C GLU A 141 7.69 18.58 -4.48
N TYR A 142 7.79 19.46 -3.50
CA TYR A 142 6.74 19.76 -2.55
C TYR A 142 6.34 21.22 -2.71
N THR A 143 5.07 21.48 -3.02
CA THR A 143 4.55 22.83 -3.25
C THR A 143 3.50 23.16 -2.18
N ALA A 144 3.69 24.29 -1.49
CA ALA A 144 2.73 24.84 -0.54
C ALA A 144 2.44 26.30 -0.92
N GLY A 145 1.22 26.59 -1.36
CA GLY A 145 0.84 27.88 -1.90
C GLY A 145 1.69 28.26 -3.13
N LEU A 146 2.43 29.36 -3.05
CA LEU A 146 3.32 29.84 -4.13
C LEU A 146 4.76 29.32 -4.01
N VAL A 147 5.09 28.58 -2.95
CA VAL A 147 6.46 28.10 -2.71
C VAL A 147 6.56 26.64 -3.16
N SER A 148 7.46 26.40 -4.09
CA SER A 148 7.82 25.06 -4.54
C SER A 148 9.28 24.80 -4.23
N ASN A 149 9.55 23.67 -3.58
CA ASN A 149 10.89 23.22 -3.21
C ASN A 149 11.17 21.87 -3.86
N ARG A 150 12.32 21.80 -4.54
CA ARG A 150 12.81 20.56 -5.16
C ARG A 150 13.88 19.94 -4.28
N HIS A 151 13.79 18.63 -4.14
CA HIS A 151 14.67 17.84 -3.32
C HIS A 151 15.08 16.56 -4.04
N LYS A 152 16.18 15.97 -3.59
CA LYS A 152 16.66 14.68 -4.13
C LYS A 152 17.12 13.79 -3.00
N SER A 153 16.67 12.54 -3.00
CA SER A 153 17.19 11.47 -2.17
C SER A 153 17.76 10.35 -3.07
N THR A 154 18.81 9.67 -2.60
CA THR A 154 19.48 8.65 -3.42
C THR A 154 19.82 7.42 -2.59
N LEU A 155 19.76 6.25 -3.24
CA LEU A 155 20.27 4.98 -2.75
C LEU A 155 21.27 4.44 -3.75
N SER A 156 22.52 4.28 -3.32
CA SER A 156 23.60 3.72 -4.13
C SER A 156 23.81 2.26 -3.80
N PHE A 157 24.27 1.49 -4.79
CA PHE A 157 24.52 0.06 -4.67
C PHE A 157 25.98 -0.27 -4.93
N ASN A 158 26.46 -1.36 -4.34
CA ASN A 158 27.77 -1.92 -4.65
C ASN A 158 27.70 -2.80 -5.93
N GLN A 159 28.83 -3.35 -6.37
CA GLN A 159 28.92 -4.24 -7.54
C GLN A 159 28.07 -5.52 -7.40
N GLN A 160 27.70 -5.91 -6.18
CA GLN A 160 26.86 -7.06 -5.89
C GLN A 160 25.37 -6.69 -5.83
N GLY A 161 25.03 -5.41 -6.08
CA GLY A 161 23.66 -4.90 -6.03
C GLY A 161 23.12 -4.67 -4.62
N LEU A 162 23.95 -4.75 -3.57
CA LEU A 162 23.54 -4.47 -2.21
C LEU A 162 23.62 -2.97 -1.91
N PRO A 163 22.71 -2.42 -1.07
CA PRO A 163 22.76 -1.05 -0.65
C PRO A 163 24.14 -0.68 -0.07
N LYS A 164 24.76 0.39 -0.60
CA LYS A 164 26.08 0.89 -0.20
C LYS A 164 25.99 2.19 0.58
N ALA A 165 25.22 3.13 0.09
CA ALA A 165 25.06 4.44 0.72
C ALA A 165 23.65 5.00 0.48
N ARG A 166 23.12 5.66 1.50
CA ARG A 166 21.84 6.36 1.48
C ARG A 166 22.05 7.84 1.74
N LYS A 167 21.51 8.69 0.87
CA LYS A 167 21.47 10.14 1.08
C LYS A 167 20.00 10.58 1.07
N ILE A 168 19.53 11.10 2.19
CA ILE A 168 18.20 11.69 2.34
C ILE A 168 18.29 13.17 2.04
N ALA A 169 17.28 13.74 1.40
CA ALA A 169 17.19 15.16 1.09
C ALA A 169 17.34 16.02 2.36
N GLU A 170 18.24 16.98 2.32
CA GLU A 170 18.43 17.95 3.39
C GLU A 170 17.32 19.01 3.35
N GLY A 171 16.91 19.50 4.52
CA GLY A 171 15.92 20.59 4.64
C GLY A 171 14.48 20.18 4.34
N TYR A 172 14.19 18.90 4.13
CA TYR A 172 12.86 18.37 3.98
C TYR A 172 12.52 17.39 5.11
N GLN A 173 11.31 17.50 5.65
CA GLN A 173 10.77 16.57 6.61
C GLN A 173 9.46 16.01 6.10
N GLU A 174 9.33 14.69 6.07
CA GLU A 174 8.11 14.01 5.64
C GLU A 174 6.96 14.32 6.59
N LYS A 175 5.79 14.63 6.03
CA LYS A 175 4.57 14.94 6.78
C LYS A 175 3.52 13.85 6.69
N LEU A 176 3.56 13.02 5.64
CA LEU A 176 2.66 11.90 5.46
C LEU A 176 3.38 10.60 5.78
N PHE A 177 2.74 9.78 6.60
CA PHE A 177 3.22 8.45 6.95
C PHE A 177 2.19 7.43 6.51
N ALA A 178 2.58 6.56 5.59
CA ALA A 178 1.73 5.50 5.09
C ALA A 178 2.21 4.13 5.59
N SER A 179 1.26 3.28 5.94
CA SER A 179 1.51 1.85 6.20
C SER A 179 0.86 1.02 5.11
N LEU A 180 1.59 0.05 4.57
CA LEU A 180 1.08 -0.91 3.59
C LEU A 180 0.96 -2.30 4.23
N ILE A 181 -0.25 -2.83 4.21
CA ILE A 181 -0.55 -4.22 4.57
C ILE A 181 -0.64 -5.00 3.26
N PRO A 182 0.35 -5.82 2.92
CA PRO A 182 0.34 -6.60 1.70
C PRO A 182 -0.66 -7.76 1.75
N ALA A 183 -0.99 -8.33 0.60
CA ALA A 183 -1.85 -9.50 0.50
C ALA A 183 -1.28 -10.69 1.28
N SER A 184 0.03 -10.90 1.25
CA SER A 184 0.72 -11.90 2.08
C SER A 184 1.23 -11.26 3.36
N LEU A 185 0.79 -11.76 4.51
CA LEU A 185 1.11 -11.18 5.81
C LEU A 185 2.51 -11.58 6.31
N SER A 186 3.13 -10.63 7.03
CA SER A 186 4.30 -10.87 7.88
C SER A 186 3.95 -10.56 9.33
N ILE A 187 4.39 -11.40 10.26
CA ILE A 187 4.20 -11.21 11.72
C ILE A 187 4.85 -9.89 12.19
N ALA A 188 5.93 -9.47 11.54
CA ALA A 188 6.68 -8.28 11.93
C ALA A 188 5.84 -6.98 11.93
N ASN A 189 4.94 -6.81 10.94
CA ASN A 189 4.13 -5.60 10.82
C ASN A 189 3.12 -5.47 11.97
N ALA A 190 2.37 -6.54 12.27
CA ALA A 190 1.40 -6.54 13.36
C ALA A 190 2.06 -6.29 14.72
N THR A 191 3.24 -6.88 14.95
CA THR A 191 4.01 -6.70 16.20
C THR A 191 4.44 -5.24 16.39
N SER A 192 4.92 -4.59 15.32
CA SER A 192 5.36 -3.19 15.38
C SER A 192 4.21 -2.23 15.70
N ASP A 193 3.08 -2.34 15.02
CA ASP A 193 1.91 -1.49 15.25
C ASP A 193 1.35 -1.69 16.67
N LEU A 194 1.21 -2.93 17.13
CA LEU A 194 0.74 -3.22 18.49
C LEU A 194 1.70 -2.72 19.56
N ALA A 195 3.02 -2.87 19.37
CA ALA A 195 4.02 -2.36 20.30
C ALA A 195 3.90 -0.83 20.49
N GLU A 196 3.67 -0.10 19.37
CA GLU A 196 3.44 1.34 19.43
C GLU A 196 2.14 1.70 20.16
N LEU A 197 1.06 0.95 19.94
CA LEU A 197 -0.21 1.14 20.64
C LEU A 197 -0.07 0.85 22.15
N VAL A 198 0.72 -0.15 22.53
CA VAL A 198 1.02 -0.43 23.95
C VAL A 198 1.77 0.73 24.58
N LYS A 199 2.82 1.25 23.92
CA LYS A 199 3.58 2.42 24.40
C LYS A 199 2.67 3.64 24.63
N ARG A 200 1.68 3.84 23.77
CA ARG A 200 0.73 4.96 23.84
C ARG A 200 -0.48 4.71 24.73
N LYS A 201 -0.58 3.55 25.36
CA LYS A 201 -1.72 3.12 26.18
C LYS A 201 -3.05 3.06 25.40
N MET A 202 -2.96 2.74 24.10
CA MET A 202 -4.10 2.64 23.18
C MET A 202 -4.44 1.18 22.82
N LYS A 203 -3.86 0.20 23.53
CA LYS A 203 -4.09 -1.24 23.29
C LYS A 203 -5.57 -1.61 23.35
N SER A 204 -6.37 -0.95 24.21
CA SER A 204 -7.81 -1.20 24.34
C SER A 204 -8.58 -1.07 23.03
N LEU A 205 -8.18 -0.14 22.14
CA LEU A 205 -8.82 0.02 20.82
C LEU A 205 -8.78 -1.25 19.98
N VAL A 206 -7.70 -2.02 20.09
CA VAL A 206 -7.53 -3.28 19.37
C VAL A 206 -8.25 -4.41 20.10
N VAL A 207 -8.13 -4.48 21.44
CA VAL A 207 -8.77 -5.52 22.25
C VAL A 207 -10.30 -5.45 22.09
N ASP A 208 -10.91 -4.27 22.17
CA ASP A 208 -12.34 -4.07 22.00
C ASP A 208 -12.85 -4.57 20.62
N ARG A 209 -12.06 -4.34 19.57
CA ARG A 209 -12.40 -4.81 18.22
C ARG A 209 -12.23 -6.32 18.05
N LEU A 210 -11.22 -6.91 18.70
CA LEU A 210 -11.02 -8.36 18.70
C LEU A 210 -12.10 -9.10 19.48
N LEU A 211 -12.53 -8.57 20.62
CA LEU A 211 -13.69 -9.10 21.37
C LEU A 211 -14.97 -9.08 20.53
N HIS A 212 -15.15 -8.03 19.74
CA HIS A 212 -16.26 -7.97 18.79
C HIS A 212 -16.13 -8.98 17.64
N PHE A 213 -14.90 -9.32 17.24
CA PHE A 213 -14.62 -10.30 16.21
C PHE A 213 -14.82 -11.75 16.69
N ASP A 214 -14.26 -12.09 17.84
CA ASP A 214 -14.39 -13.40 18.52
C ASP A 214 -14.57 -13.16 20.03
N ASP A 215 -15.73 -13.45 20.56
CA ASP A 215 -16.13 -13.22 21.95
C ASP A 215 -15.36 -14.06 22.99
N ARG A 216 -14.66 -15.10 22.52
CA ARG A 216 -13.79 -15.93 23.37
C ARG A 216 -12.44 -15.27 23.68
N ILE A 217 -12.06 -14.21 22.96
CA ILE A 217 -10.79 -13.51 23.21
C ILE A 217 -10.92 -12.66 24.46
N THR A 218 -9.97 -12.77 25.38
CA THR A 218 -9.96 -12.03 26.64
C THR A 218 -8.84 -10.97 26.71
N SER A 219 -7.74 -11.17 25.99
CA SER A 219 -6.62 -10.24 25.97
C SER A 219 -5.77 -10.37 24.71
N VAL A 220 -4.95 -9.34 24.45
CA VAL A 220 -3.90 -9.34 23.43
C VAL A 220 -2.61 -8.87 24.10
N GLU A 221 -1.54 -9.65 23.95
CA GLU A 221 -0.26 -9.33 24.55
C GLU A 221 0.85 -9.33 23.48
N VAL A 222 1.79 -8.39 23.62
CA VAL A 222 3.00 -8.31 22.79
C VAL A 222 4.16 -8.79 23.64
N LEU A 223 4.71 -9.94 23.29
CA LEU A 223 5.87 -10.53 23.96
C LEU A 223 7.10 -10.43 23.04
N SER A 224 8.27 -10.85 23.53
CA SER A 224 9.53 -10.79 22.77
C SER A 224 9.53 -11.59 21.46
N ASP A 225 8.73 -12.64 21.41
CA ASP A 225 8.63 -13.61 20.32
C ASP A 225 7.36 -13.45 19.47
N GLY A 226 6.53 -12.43 19.72
CA GLY A 226 5.39 -12.13 18.89
C GLY A 226 4.15 -11.60 19.60
N VAL A 227 3.01 -11.77 18.92
CA VAL A 227 1.69 -11.37 19.43
C VAL A 227 0.95 -12.62 19.91
N PHE A 228 0.41 -12.52 21.10
CA PHE A 228 -0.32 -13.57 21.78
C PHE A 228 -1.72 -13.09 22.14
N VAL A 229 -2.66 -14.03 22.22
CA VAL A 229 -4.06 -13.77 22.64
C VAL A 229 -4.43 -14.68 23.81
N GLY A 230 -5.13 -14.10 24.78
CA GLY A 230 -5.82 -14.87 25.82
C GLY A 230 -7.17 -15.33 25.30
N VAL A 231 -7.52 -16.58 25.55
CA VAL A 231 -8.78 -17.20 25.10
C VAL A 231 -9.49 -17.77 26.31
N GLU A 232 -10.79 -17.56 26.41
CA GLU A 232 -11.60 -18.08 27.50
C GLU A 232 -11.49 -19.60 27.62
N GLY A 233 -11.26 -20.08 28.84
CA GLY A 233 -11.08 -21.51 29.12
C GLY A 233 -9.70 -22.09 28.82
N ILE A 234 -8.78 -21.29 28.29
CA ILE A 234 -7.38 -21.71 28.03
C ILE A 234 -6.47 -20.99 29.05
N PRO A 235 -5.69 -21.74 29.87
CA PRO A 235 -4.92 -21.13 30.96
C PRO A 235 -3.66 -20.39 30.50
N GLU A 236 -3.21 -20.58 29.25
CA GLU A 236 -2.03 -19.97 28.69
C GLU A 236 -2.36 -19.09 27.49
N LEU A 237 -1.52 -18.10 27.24
CA LEU A 237 -1.62 -17.25 26.04
C LEU A 237 -1.24 -18.06 24.80
N LEU A 238 -2.03 -17.93 23.75
CA LEU A 238 -1.75 -18.59 22.49
C LEU A 238 -1.14 -17.60 21.47
N PRO A 239 -0.12 -18.01 20.70
CA PRO A 239 0.32 -17.21 19.56
C PRO A 239 -0.86 -16.93 18.62
N VAL A 240 -1.03 -15.68 18.18
CA VAL A 240 -2.16 -15.29 17.32
C VAL A 240 -2.21 -16.09 16.02
N SER A 241 -1.06 -16.56 15.51
CA SER A 241 -0.96 -17.42 14.33
C SER A 241 -1.63 -18.80 14.53
N MET A 242 -1.81 -19.25 15.78
CA MET A 242 -2.51 -20.51 16.11
C MET A 242 -4.04 -20.37 16.04
N HIS A 243 -4.55 -19.13 16.01
CA HIS A 243 -5.99 -18.84 15.83
C HIS A 243 -6.43 -18.81 14.35
N GLY A 244 -5.52 -19.14 13.43
CA GLY A 244 -5.77 -19.13 12.00
C GLY A 244 -5.46 -17.78 11.32
N ASP A 245 -5.26 -17.86 10.01
CA ASP A 245 -4.83 -16.70 9.19
C ASP A 245 -5.82 -15.54 9.24
N GLY A 246 -7.11 -15.82 9.34
CA GLY A 246 -8.16 -14.81 9.41
C GLY A 246 -8.07 -13.92 10.65
N MET A 247 -7.84 -14.49 11.83
CA MET A 247 -7.64 -13.73 13.06
C MET A 247 -6.38 -12.86 12.97
N PHE A 248 -5.30 -13.43 12.47
CA PHE A 248 -4.05 -12.70 12.30
C PHE A 248 -4.20 -11.54 11.30
N ARG A 249 -4.92 -11.76 10.18
CA ARG A 249 -5.25 -10.74 9.20
C ARG A 249 -6.07 -9.61 9.81
N TYR A 250 -7.14 -9.96 10.50
CA TYR A 250 -8.01 -9.00 11.18
C TYR A 250 -7.22 -8.16 12.19
N LEU A 251 -6.45 -8.79 13.07
CA LEU A 251 -5.61 -8.12 14.05
C LEU A 251 -4.62 -7.14 13.40
N THR A 252 -3.95 -7.56 12.33
CA THR A 252 -2.98 -6.72 11.61
C THR A 252 -3.64 -5.46 11.07
N ILE A 253 -4.81 -5.60 10.43
CA ILE A 253 -5.54 -4.47 9.85
C ILE A 253 -6.03 -3.52 10.96
N VAL A 254 -6.60 -4.06 12.04
CA VAL A 254 -7.11 -3.28 13.16
C VAL A 254 -5.97 -2.54 13.89
N ALA A 255 -4.83 -3.21 14.13
CA ALA A 255 -3.68 -2.58 14.77
C ALA A 255 -3.11 -1.42 13.93
N ALA A 256 -2.92 -1.62 12.62
CA ALA A 256 -2.47 -0.57 11.72
C ALA A 256 -3.49 0.57 11.60
N SER A 257 -4.79 0.26 11.61
CA SER A 257 -5.87 1.26 11.60
C SER A 257 -5.89 2.10 12.89
N ALA A 258 -5.57 1.50 14.03
CA ALA A 258 -5.53 2.19 15.33
C ALA A 258 -4.24 2.98 15.55
N ASN A 259 -3.13 2.65 14.87
CA ASN A 259 -1.82 3.30 15.09
C ASN A 259 -1.83 4.77 14.68
N PRO A 260 -1.72 5.75 15.59
CA PRO A 260 -1.85 7.17 15.26
C PRO A 260 -0.66 7.76 14.50
N LEU A 261 0.41 7.01 14.31
CA LEU A 261 1.58 7.48 13.55
C LEU A 261 1.33 7.50 12.04
N ASN A 262 0.40 6.70 11.54
CA ASN A 262 0.10 6.60 10.12
C ASN A 262 -1.08 7.52 9.77
N ASN A 263 -0.90 8.42 8.81
CA ASN A 263 -2.00 9.22 8.23
C ASN A 263 -2.75 8.42 7.15
N ILE A 264 -2.03 7.52 6.48
CA ILE A 264 -2.53 6.76 5.33
C ILE A 264 -2.36 5.26 5.61
N LEU A 265 -3.41 4.50 5.40
CA LEU A 265 -3.41 3.05 5.47
C LEU A 265 -3.72 2.46 4.09
N LEU A 266 -2.84 1.60 3.63
CA LEU A 266 -2.94 0.90 2.35
C LEU A 266 -3.13 -0.59 2.63
N ILE A 267 -4.23 -1.20 2.16
CA ILE A 267 -4.56 -2.61 2.41
C ILE A 267 -4.73 -3.31 1.07
N ASP A 268 -3.82 -4.23 0.76
CA ASP A 268 -3.91 -5.01 -0.47
C ASP A 268 -4.68 -6.32 -0.21
N GLU A 269 -5.66 -6.63 -1.07
CA GLU A 269 -6.53 -7.81 -0.98
C GLU A 269 -7.13 -8.00 0.43
N ILE A 270 -8.00 -7.09 0.83
CA ILE A 270 -8.60 -7.04 2.19
C ILE A 270 -9.25 -8.36 2.61
N ASP A 271 -9.81 -9.06 1.66
CA ASP A 271 -10.55 -10.32 1.81
C ASP A 271 -9.63 -11.56 1.99
N ASN A 272 -8.33 -11.42 1.73
CA ASN A 272 -7.42 -12.55 1.75
C ASN A 272 -7.29 -13.16 3.16
N GLY A 273 -7.50 -14.50 3.26
CA GLY A 273 -7.38 -15.25 4.51
C GLY A 273 -8.56 -15.10 5.48
N LEU A 274 -9.57 -14.28 5.16
CA LEU A 274 -10.74 -14.06 6.01
C LEU A 274 -11.95 -14.86 5.53
N HIS A 275 -12.73 -15.38 6.46
CA HIS A 275 -14.03 -15.96 6.15
C HIS A 275 -15.05 -14.84 5.91
N TYR A 276 -15.99 -15.04 4.99
CA TYR A 276 -16.97 -14.02 4.58
C TYR A 276 -17.78 -13.42 5.75
N SER A 277 -18.03 -14.19 6.81
CA SER A 277 -18.74 -13.72 8.01
C SER A 277 -17.98 -12.62 8.77
N ALA A 278 -16.69 -12.49 8.54
CA ALA A 278 -15.83 -11.50 9.19
C ALA A 278 -15.83 -10.15 8.46
N TYR A 279 -16.24 -10.09 7.18
CA TYR A 279 -16.07 -8.88 6.36
C TYR A 279 -16.85 -7.69 6.90
N LYS A 280 -18.09 -7.88 7.36
CA LYS A 280 -18.88 -6.77 7.91
C LYS A 280 -18.20 -6.15 9.14
N LYS A 281 -17.77 -6.97 10.10
CA LYS A 281 -17.03 -6.54 11.30
C LYS A 281 -15.72 -5.84 10.96
N LEU A 282 -15.04 -6.32 9.92
CA LEU A 282 -13.79 -5.69 9.45
C LEU A 282 -14.05 -4.29 8.88
N TRP A 283 -15.07 -4.12 8.03
CA TRP A 283 -15.45 -2.82 7.50
C TRP A 283 -15.87 -1.85 8.61
N GLU A 284 -16.68 -2.30 9.58
CA GLU A 284 -17.04 -1.51 10.76
C GLU A 284 -15.81 -1.02 11.52
N ALA A 285 -14.83 -1.92 11.74
CA ALA A 285 -13.58 -1.56 12.41
C ALA A 285 -12.77 -0.53 11.61
N ILE A 286 -12.64 -0.71 10.29
CA ILE A 286 -11.88 0.22 9.41
C ILE A 286 -12.53 1.60 9.43
N PHE A 287 -13.83 1.73 9.20
CA PHE A 287 -14.51 3.03 9.16
C PHE A 287 -14.45 3.74 10.52
N ALA A 288 -14.75 3.02 11.61
CA ALA A 288 -14.71 3.59 12.94
C ALA A 288 -13.29 4.07 13.33
N LEU A 289 -12.27 3.26 13.07
CA LEU A 289 -10.89 3.61 13.39
C LEU A 289 -10.34 4.71 12.45
N ALA A 290 -10.63 4.65 11.15
CA ALA A 290 -10.25 5.70 10.21
C ALA A 290 -10.84 7.06 10.60
N THR A 291 -12.10 7.08 11.05
CA THR A 291 -12.76 8.31 11.52
C THR A 291 -12.16 8.80 12.83
N SER A 292 -12.02 7.93 13.85
CA SER A 292 -11.52 8.31 15.18
C SER A 292 -10.05 8.70 15.21
N THR A 293 -9.22 8.13 14.32
CA THR A 293 -7.79 8.44 14.19
C THR A 293 -7.45 9.39 13.02
N ASN A 294 -8.49 9.93 12.35
CA ASN A 294 -8.37 10.86 11.21
C ASN A 294 -7.49 10.35 10.06
N LYS A 295 -7.63 9.07 9.70
CA LYS A 295 -6.85 8.43 8.62
C LYS A 295 -7.58 8.44 7.28
N GLN A 296 -6.79 8.38 6.22
CA GLN A 296 -7.24 7.99 4.89
C GLN A 296 -6.87 6.53 4.62
N VAL A 297 -7.82 5.76 4.11
CA VAL A 297 -7.65 4.33 3.87
C VAL A 297 -7.87 4.02 2.39
N PHE A 298 -6.96 3.24 1.82
CA PHE A 298 -7.05 2.72 0.45
C PHE A 298 -7.00 1.20 0.50
N VAL A 299 -7.97 0.57 -0.10
CA VAL A 299 -8.18 -0.88 -0.04
C VAL A 299 -8.27 -1.45 -1.43
N THR A 300 -7.68 -2.61 -1.68
CA THR A 300 -7.97 -3.37 -2.90
C THR A 300 -8.78 -4.61 -2.58
N THR A 301 -9.67 -5.00 -3.47
CA THR A 301 -10.40 -6.26 -3.42
C THR A 301 -10.82 -6.72 -4.81
N HIS A 302 -11.01 -8.01 -4.98
CA HIS A 302 -11.65 -8.63 -6.13
C HIS A 302 -12.89 -9.45 -5.74
N SER A 303 -13.24 -9.47 -4.43
CA SER A 303 -14.32 -10.27 -3.87
C SER A 303 -15.66 -9.53 -3.94
N LYS A 304 -16.66 -10.18 -4.53
CA LYS A 304 -18.05 -9.70 -4.59
C LYS A 304 -18.68 -9.74 -3.20
N GLU A 305 -18.38 -10.78 -2.43
CA GLU A 305 -18.89 -10.97 -1.06
C GLU A 305 -18.43 -9.83 -0.14
N THR A 306 -17.19 -9.37 -0.28
CA THR A 306 -16.66 -8.24 0.48
C THR A 306 -17.44 -6.96 0.19
N LEU A 307 -17.86 -6.73 -1.07
CA LEU A 307 -18.67 -5.57 -1.45
C LEU A 307 -20.10 -5.65 -0.90
N TYR A 308 -20.74 -6.83 -0.94
CA TYR A 308 -22.06 -7.00 -0.32
C TYR A 308 -22.00 -6.70 1.19
N LYS A 309 -20.97 -7.18 1.88
CA LYS A 309 -20.81 -6.91 3.33
C LYS A 309 -20.42 -5.46 3.63
N LEU A 310 -19.75 -4.78 2.72
CA LEU A 310 -19.54 -3.33 2.79
C LEU A 310 -20.87 -2.59 2.64
N ASN A 311 -21.72 -2.97 1.68
CA ASN A 311 -23.05 -2.38 1.49
C ASN A 311 -23.92 -2.56 2.74
N GLU A 312 -24.04 -3.79 3.26
CA GLU A 312 -24.78 -4.07 4.51
C GLU A 312 -24.29 -3.21 5.70
N MET A 313 -22.97 -3.05 5.82
CA MET A 313 -22.40 -2.23 6.89
C MET A 313 -22.76 -0.75 6.74
N LEU A 314 -22.77 -0.24 5.50
CA LEU A 314 -23.12 1.16 5.21
C LEU A 314 -24.63 1.44 5.28
N GLU A 315 -25.47 0.45 5.05
CA GLU A 315 -26.93 0.54 5.34
C GLU A 315 -27.19 0.73 6.84
N ASP A 316 -26.48 -0.03 7.68
CA ASP A 316 -26.59 0.08 9.13
C ASP A 316 -25.93 1.36 9.70
N ASN A 317 -25.02 1.99 8.94
CA ASN A 317 -24.24 3.16 9.35
C ASN A 317 -24.24 4.26 8.29
N PRO A 318 -25.36 4.99 8.07
CA PRO A 318 -25.50 5.96 6.99
C PRO A 318 -24.49 7.12 7.01
N ASP A 319 -23.98 7.47 8.19
CA ASP A 319 -22.98 8.55 8.35
C ASP A 319 -21.67 8.25 7.61
N TYR A 320 -21.33 6.98 7.40
CA TYR A 320 -20.14 6.54 6.68
C TYR A 320 -20.28 6.55 5.16
N GLN A 321 -21.50 6.60 4.61
CA GLN A 321 -21.73 6.52 3.16
C GLN A 321 -21.00 7.61 2.38
N LYS A 322 -20.98 8.85 2.89
CA LYS A 322 -20.26 9.98 2.29
C LYS A 322 -18.74 9.85 2.33
N GLU A 323 -18.22 9.03 3.24
CA GLU A 323 -16.79 8.78 3.43
C GLU A 323 -16.23 7.74 2.46
N LEU A 324 -17.08 7.09 1.63
CA LEU A 324 -16.73 6.05 0.70
C LEU A 324 -16.54 6.59 -0.73
N ARG A 325 -15.50 6.09 -1.41
CA ARG A 325 -15.37 6.07 -2.87
C ARG A 325 -14.93 4.70 -3.33
N LEU A 326 -15.48 4.26 -4.47
CA LEU A 326 -15.05 3.03 -5.11
C LEU A 326 -14.54 3.36 -6.52
N TYR A 327 -13.57 2.60 -6.97
CA TYR A 327 -12.98 2.75 -8.30
C TYR A 327 -12.78 1.37 -8.91
N THR A 328 -13.48 1.07 -10.02
CA THR A 328 -13.16 -0.11 -10.83
C THR A 328 -11.94 0.19 -11.67
N ILE A 329 -10.89 -0.59 -11.46
CA ILE A 329 -9.64 -0.49 -12.19
C ILE A 329 -9.63 -1.57 -13.26
N GLU A 330 -9.56 -1.13 -14.52
CA GLU A 330 -9.65 -1.99 -15.68
C GLU A 330 -8.52 -1.70 -16.67
N ASN A 331 -7.88 -2.76 -17.15
CA ASN A 331 -6.87 -2.65 -18.20
C ASN A 331 -7.53 -2.91 -19.56
N THR A 332 -7.76 -1.84 -20.32
CA THR A 332 -8.40 -1.88 -21.62
C THR A 332 -7.35 -1.89 -22.74
N LEU A 333 -7.56 -2.72 -23.77
CA LEU A 333 -6.64 -2.82 -24.91
C LEU A 333 -6.41 -1.50 -25.66
N LYS A 334 -7.38 -0.58 -25.62
CA LYS A 334 -7.32 0.68 -26.39
C LYS A 334 -6.81 1.87 -25.61
N LYS A 335 -7.07 1.91 -24.28
CA LYS A 335 -6.81 3.09 -23.43
C LYS A 335 -5.87 2.79 -22.26
N GLY A 336 -5.31 1.58 -22.19
CA GLY A 336 -4.55 1.15 -21.03
C GLY A 336 -5.40 1.05 -19.76
N ILE A 337 -4.80 1.31 -18.62
CA ILE A 337 -5.47 1.21 -17.31
C ILE A 337 -6.36 2.43 -17.10
N GLN A 338 -7.64 2.18 -16.80
CA GLN A 338 -8.65 3.19 -16.53
C GLN A 338 -9.27 2.98 -15.14
N ALA A 339 -9.77 4.06 -14.54
CA ALA A 339 -10.50 4.03 -13.27
C ALA A 339 -11.92 4.58 -13.45
N TYR A 340 -12.91 3.82 -13.03
CA TYR A 340 -14.33 4.20 -13.07
C TYR A 340 -14.84 4.39 -11.64
N LYS A 341 -15.25 5.61 -11.32
CA LYS A 341 -15.65 6.00 -9.96
C LYS A 341 -17.11 5.69 -9.66
N TYR A 342 -17.37 5.21 -8.44
CA TYR A 342 -18.70 5.04 -7.86
C TYR A 342 -18.74 5.66 -6.44
N THR A 343 -19.93 6.07 -6.04
CA THR A 343 -20.28 6.44 -4.66
C THR A 343 -21.03 5.29 -4.00
N TYR A 344 -21.50 5.52 -2.76
CA TYR A 344 -22.35 4.53 -2.07
C TYR A 344 -23.59 4.18 -2.88
N GLU A 345 -24.28 5.15 -3.49
CA GLU A 345 -25.48 4.92 -4.29
C GLU A 345 -25.21 3.96 -5.47
N GLY A 346 -24.03 4.10 -6.09
CA GLY A 346 -23.60 3.19 -7.15
C GLY A 346 -23.36 1.76 -6.64
N LEU A 347 -22.77 1.62 -5.44
CA LEU A 347 -22.58 0.31 -4.79
C LEU A 347 -23.92 -0.32 -4.41
N SER A 348 -24.81 0.42 -3.75
CA SER A 348 -26.15 -0.06 -3.33
C SER A 348 -26.96 -0.52 -4.53
N GLY A 349 -27.07 0.33 -5.57
CA GLY A 349 -27.79 -0.03 -6.78
C GLY A 349 -27.20 -1.25 -7.49
N ALA A 350 -25.89 -1.44 -7.46
CA ALA A 350 -25.26 -2.64 -8.02
C ALA A 350 -25.55 -3.90 -7.19
N CYS A 351 -25.53 -3.80 -5.86
CA CYS A 351 -25.86 -4.91 -4.97
C CYS A 351 -27.33 -5.34 -5.10
N GLU A 352 -28.27 -4.36 -5.14
CA GLU A 352 -29.71 -4.62 -5.28
C GLU A 352 -30.10 -5.30 -6.59
N ASN A 353 -29.39 -4.94 -7.67
CA ASN A 353 -29.69 -5.43 -9.02
C ASN A 353 -28.73 -6.52 -9.50
N ASP A 354 -27.86 -7.02 -8.64
CA ASP A 354 -26.79 -8.02 -8.95
C ASP A 354 -25.91 -7.61 -10.14
N ILE A 355 -25.61 -6.31 -10.27
CA ILE A 355 -24.78 -5.76 -11.34
C ILE A 355 -23.30 -5.96 -11.00
N GLU A 356 -22.54 -6.46 -11.98
CA GLU A 356 -21.09 -6.59 -11.83
C GLU A 356 -20.39 -5.23 -11.98
N ILE A 357 -19.75 -4.75 -10.92
CA ILE A 357 -19.00 -3.48 -10.91
C ILE A 357 -17.48 -3.66 -10.81
N ARG A 358 -16.97 -4.91 -10.72
CA ARG A 358 -15.53 -5.19 -10.70
C ARG A 358 -14.95 -5.24 -12.12
N SER A 359 -15.79 -5.24 -13.15
CA SER A 359 -15.43 -5.16 -14.56
C SER A 359 -16.50 -4.42 -15.34
N THR A 360 -16.10 -3.57 -16.28
CA THR A 360 -17.02 -2.88 -17.20
C THR A 360 -17.24 -3.68 -18.49
N VAL A 361 -16.51 -4.78 -18.69
CA VAL A 361 -16.68 -5.69 -19.83
C VAL A 361 -17.72 -6.74 -19.47
N LEU A 362 -18.85 -6.69 -20.13
CA LEU A 362 -19.88 -7.74 -20.18
C LEU A 362 -19.41 -8.89 -21.06
#